data_0fd042f2c93eb18bb7ec9f7730656872
#
_entry.id   0fd042f2c93eb18bb7ec9f7730656872
#
_cell.length_a   1.000
_cell.length_b   1.000
_cell.length_c   1.000
_cell.angle_alpha   90.00
_cell.angle_beta   90.00
_cell.angle_gamma   90.00
#
_symmetry.space_group_name_H-M   'P 1'
#
loop_
_entity.id
_entity.type
_entity.pdbx_description
1 polymer ?
#
loop_
_entity_poly.entity_id
_entity_poly.type
_entity_poly.pdbx_seq_one_letter_code
_entity_poly.pdbx_strand_id
1 'polypeptide(L)'
;MTRMLALIVAGIAFILPLHESARSQEPAGSDTVRTALQGAGTLAAHAFVPTTFIRDPFVRTSLRSGLGFGMTPALATSPVVIDGESVEGLEGNLLFALMAFEYQHAIREWLAVRAGLKVMGRLANETRPLLAQGVTLYGEFQLGWLFRVMQSERTIVSASLEIRNSSLTDVYLQRFIEGIIDSGGISRGNHLVEVTPALLGGGGLRMAYAFSDLVGLTANANLFYGESGDRAKGDTWTYMVMAALDFNLFSHGGPPLGFVVGASTGAPVDVPGTGDATTQAIFGRIGYTGSREFALGLDLAYDLVPVRNAESKQGFVSAIIDILLYF
;
A
#
# COMPACT_ATOMS: atom_id res chain seq x y z
N MET A 1 12.91 -7.88 20.48
CA MET A 1 13.74 -7.04 19.58
C MET A 1 15.06 -7.70 19.16
N THR A 2 15.87 -8.21 20.06
CA THR A 2 17.22 -8.74 19.76
C THR A 2 17.23 -9.95 18.80
N ARG A 3 16.22 -10.82 18.83
CA ARG A 3 16.14 -12.01 17.96
C ARG A 3 15.70 -11.70 16.52
N MET A 4 14.91 -10.64 16.31
CA MET A 4 14.45 -10.22 15.00
C MET A 4 15.56 -9.54 14.19
N LEU A 5 16.41 -8.74 14.86
CA LEU A 5 17.59 -8.12 14.23
C LEU A 5 18.59 -9.18 13.72
N ALA A 6 18.76 -10.28 14.44
CA ALA A 6 19.64 -11.38 14.05
C ALA A 6 19.16 -12.12 12.79
N LEU A 7 17.85 -12.28 12.58
CA LEU A 7 17.26 -12.90 11.39
C LEU A 7 17.41 -12.03 10.14
N ILE A 8 17.27 -10.71 10.29
CA ILE A 8 17.46 -9.75 9.18
C ILE A 8 18.92 -9.70 8.75
N VAL A 9 19.85 -9.69 9.69
CA VAL A 9 21.31 -9.69 9.42
C VAL A 9 21.76 -11.01 8.79
N ALA A 10 21.23 -12.16 9.23
CA ALA A 10 21.55 -13.47 8.64
C ALA A 10 21.03 -13.62 7.20
N GLY A 11 19.85 -13.05 6.89
CA GLY A 11 19.31 -13.03 5.51
C GLY A 11 20.18 -12.22 4.54
N ILE A 12 20.81 -11.15 5.00
CA ILE A 12 21.68 -10.29 4.16
C ILE A 12 23.03 -10.98 3.88
N ALA A 13 23.57 -11.74 4.83
CA ALA A 13 24.86 -12.40 4.68
C ALA A 13 24.87 -13.59 3.70
N PHE A 14 23.69 -14.19 3.43
CA PHE A 14 23.58 -15.38 2.56
C PHE A 14 23.49 -15.06 1.06
N ILE A 15 23.26 -13.79 0.68
CA ILE A 15 23.03 -13.38 -0.72
C ILE A 15 24.30 -12.85 -1.41
N LEU A 16 25.41 -12.66 -0.68
CA LEU A 16 26.61 -11.98 -1.18
C LEU A 16 27.58 -12.76 -2.10
N PRO A 17 27.62 -14.11 -2.19
CA PRO A 17 28.65 -14.75 -3.00
C PRO A 17 28.27 -15.30 -4.39
N LEU A 18 27.11 -14.99 -4.97
CA LEU A 18 26.63 -15.67 -6.18
C LEU A 18 26.76 -14.90 -7.51
N HIS A 19 27.50 -13.79 -7.58
CA HIS A 19 27.52 -13.02 -8.83
C HIS A 19 28.90 -12.62 -9.36
N GLU A 20 29.74 -13.63 -9.62
CA GLU A 20 31.03 -13.40 -10.30
C GLU A 20 31.21 -14.22 -11.61
N SER A 21 30.18 -14.56 -12.33
CA SER A 21 30.33 -15.28 -13.61
C SER A 21 29.20 -14.98 -14.58
N ALA A 22 29.29 -13.88 -15.32
CA ALA A 22 28.80 -13.73 -16.70
C ALA A 22 29.07 -12.31 -17.23
N ARG A 23 30.33 -11.96 -17.48
CA ARG A 23 30.64 -10.86 -18.40
C ARG A 23 30.84 -11.47 -19.79
N SER A 24 29.76 -11.54 -20.57
CA SER A 24 29.87 -11.63 -22.03
C SER A 24 30.10 -10.21 -22.57
N GLN A 25 31.20 -10.03 -23.30
CA GLN A 25 31.50 -8.80 -24.05
C GLN A 25 30.40 -8.55 -25.07
N GLU A 26 29.67 -7.46 -24.91
CA GLU A 26 28.72 -6.93 -25.89
C GLU A 26 29.38 -5.83 -26.74
N PRO A 27 29.06 -5.73 -28.04
CA PRO A 27 29.65 -4.75 -28.93
C PRO A 27 29.22 -3.32 -28.58
N ALA A 28 30.17 -2.38 -28.65
CA ALA A 28 30.09 -0.97 -28.29
C ALA A 28 29.17 -0.14 -29.20
N GLY A 29 27.90 -0.45 -29.32
CA GLY A 29 26.91 0.31 -30.08
C GLY A 29 25.54 0.39 -29.43
N SER A 30 25.32 -0.35 -28.33
CA SER A 30 24.00 -0.48 -27.69
C SER A 30 23.79 0.43 -26.46
N ASP A 31 24.81 1.10 -25.96
CA ASP A 31 24.75 1.81 -24.67
C ASP A 31 23.84 3.05 -24.68
N THR A 32 23.76 3.75 -25.82
CA THR A 32 22.89 4.94 -25.93
C THR A 32 21.41 4.59 -25.96
N VAL A 33 21.01 3.44 -26.48
CA VAL A 33 19.62 2.98 -26.49
C VAL A 33 19.23 2.39 -25.13
N ARG A 34 20.15 1.69 -24.46
CA ARG A 34 19.93 1.15 -23.10
C ARG A 34 19.75 2.25 -22.06
N THR A 35 20.57 3.30 -22.10
CA THR A 35 20.47 4.43 -21.16
C THR A 35 19.16 5.21 -21.35
N ALA A 36 18.63 5.28 -22.57
CA ALA A 36 17.38 5.97 -22.87
C ALA A 36 16.12 5.19 -22.39
N LEU A 37 16.22 3.90 -22.10
CA LEU A 37 15.10 3.06 -21.66
C LEU A 37 15.00 2.89 -20.13
N GLN A 38 15.96 3.42 -19.36
CA GLN A 38 16.02 3.23 -17.91
C GLN A 38 14.95 4.00 -17.10
N GLY A 39 14.33 5.04 -17.65
CA GLY A 39 13.33 5.86 -16.94
C GLY A 39 12.02 5.11 -16.66
N ALA A 40 11.36 4.60 -17.66
CA ALA A 40 10.13 3.82 -17.52
C ALA A 40 10.45 2.32 -17.45
N GLY A 41 9.79 1.56 -16.56
CA GLY A 41 9.94 0.11 -16.51
C GLY A 41 9.47 -0.52 -17.82
N THR A 42 10.41 -1.00 -18.65
CA THR A 42 10.13 -1.52 -20.00
C THR A 42 10.67 -2.94 -20.14
N LEU A 43 9.87 -3.85 -20.69
CA LEU A 43 10.25 -5.21 -21.07
C LEU A 43 9.69 -5.51 -22.46
N ALA A 44 10.48 -6.07 -23.37
CA ALA A 44 10.06 -6.44 -24.74
C ALA A 44 9.25 -5.34 -25.44
N ALA A 45 9.70 -4.08 -25.35
CA ALA A 45 9.03 -2.88 -25.87
C ALA A 45 7.72 -2.47 -25.14
N HIS A 46 7.19 -3.26 -24.20
CA HIS A 46 6.08 -2.86 -23.35
C HIS A 46 6.57 -1.97 -22.21
N ALA A 47 6.04 -0.75 -22.10
CA ALA A 47 6.29 0.15 -20.98
C ALA A 47 5.14 0.01 -19.96
N PHE A 48 5.47 -0.49 -18.78
CA PHE A 48 4.50 -0.73 -17.72
C PHE A 48 3.95 0.57 -17.15
N VAL A 49 2.63 0.63 -16.95
CA VAL A 49 1.93 1.76 -16.35
C VAL A 49 2.02 1.63 -14.82
N PRO A 50 2.77 2.49 -14.12
CA PRO A 50 2.89 2.38 -12.67
C PRO A 50 1.54 2.71 -12.00
N THR A 51 1.15 1.97 -10.98
CA THR A 51 -0.05 2.23 -10.15
C THR A 51 0.32 2.40 -8.69
N THR A 52 -0.52 3.08 -7.89
CA THR A 52 -0.32 3.24 -6.46
C THR A 52 -0.65 1.97 -5.68
N PHE A 53 -1.43 1.05 -6.25
CA PHE A 53 -1.88 -0.18 -5.59
C PHE A 53 -0.87 -1.32 -5.70
N ILE A 54 -0.19 -1.43 -6.83
CA ILE A 54 0.82 -2.48 -7.04
C ILE A 54 2.20 -1.84 -7.21
N ARG A 55 3.18 -2.33 -6.48
CA ARG A 55 4.56 -1.88 -6.60
C ARG A 55 5.27 -2.63 -7.70
N ASP A 56 5.88 -1.91 -8.61
CA ASP A 56 6.62 -2.52 -9.71
C ASP A 56 7.95 -3.15 -9.23
N PRO A 57 8.52 -4.11 -9.99
CA PRO A 57 9.78 -4.77 -9.66
C PRO A 57 11.02 -4.04 -10.17
N PHE A 58 10.89 -2.85 -10.78
CA PHE A 58 12.01 -2.19 -11.46
C PHE A 58 12.92 -1.45 -10.48
N VAL A 59 14.23 -1.74 -10.57
CA VAL A 59 15.29 -1.04 -9.82
C VAL A 59 15.65 0.24 -10.58
N ARG A 60 15.17 1.38 -10.10
CA ARG A 60 15.36 2.70 -10.73
C ARG A 60 15.27 3.81 -9.69
N THR A 61 15.75 5.01 -10.00
CA THR A 61 15.54 6.18 -9.16
C THR A 61 14.24 6.87 -9.56
N SER A 62 13.37 7.10 -8.58
CA SER A 62 12.06 7.71 -8.83
C SER A 62 11.48 8.37 -7.58
N LEU A 63 10.62 9.36 -7.80
CA LEU A 63 9.83 10.02 -6.77
C LEU A 63 8.36 9.97 -7.15
N ARG A 64 7.53 9.42 -6.29
CA ARG A 64 6.08 9.39 -6.43
C ARG A 64 5.43 10.31 -5.40
N SER A 65 4.46 11.10 -5.83
CA SER A 65 3.57 11.86 -4.96
C SER A 65 2.14 11.60 -5.37
N GLY A 66 1.28 11.30 -4.40
CA GLY A 66 -0.14 11.00 -4.63
C GLY A 66 -1.03 11.74 -3.67
N LEU A 67 -2.18 12.21 -4.17
CA LEU A 67 -3.27 12.77 -3.41
C LEU A 67 -4.53 11.98 -3.72
N GLY A 68 -5.25 11.57 -2.68
CA GLY A 68 -6.42 10.73 -2.84
C GLY A 68 -7.57 11.12 -1.93
N PHE A 69 -8.75 10.69 -2.34
CA PHE A 69 -9.98 10.76 -1.57
C PHE A 69 -10.66 9.41 -1.62
N GLY A 70 -11.39 9.10 -0.56
CA GLY A 70 -12.20 7.90 -0.51
C GLY A 70 -13.42 8.10 0.37
N MET A 71 -14.36 7.16 0.25
CA MET A 71 -15.57 7.16 1.06
C MET A 71 -16.01 5.73 1.38
N THR A 72 -16.62 5.57 2.55
CA THR A 72 -17.45 4.41 2.88
C THR A 72 -18.91 4.84 2.80
N PRO A 73 -19.70 4.27 1.90
CA PRO A 73 -21.13 4.48 1.94
C PRO A 73 -21.76 3.75 3.14
N ALA A 74 -22.73 4.40 3.78
CA ALA A 74 -23.65 3.82 4.75
C ALA A 74 -22.99 2.99 5.88
N LEU A 75 -22.00 3.57 6.57
CA LEU A 75 -21.52 2.96 7.80
C LEU A 75 -22.58 3.09 8.88
N ALA A 76 -23.17 1.97 9.30
CA ALA A 76 -24.07 1.92 10.44
C ALA A 76 -23.27 1.65 11.72
N THR A 77 -23.39 2.50 12.71
CA THR A 77 -22.84 2.23 14.06
C THR A 77 -23.85 1.46 14.89
N SER A 78 -23.35 0.60 15.76
CA SER A 78 -24.23 -0.07 16.73
C SER A 78 -25.01 0.98 17.55
N PRO A 79 -26.29 0.71 17.91
CA PRO A 79 -27.04 1.61 18.75
C PRO A 79 -26.32 1.84 20.09
N VAL A 80 -26.29 3.07 20.53
CA VAL A 80 -25.73 3.47 21.83
C VAL A 80 -26.85 3.40 22.85
N VAL A 81 -26.63 2.69 23.96
CA VAL A 81 -27.59 2.65 25.06
C VAL A 81 -27.23 3.76 26.07
N ILE A 82 -28.08 4.77 26.20
CA ILE A 82 -27.97 5.85 27.22
C ILE A 82 -29.14 5.68 28.16
N ASP A 83 -28.90 5.55 29.45
CA ASP A 83 -29.93 5.39 30.51
C ASP A 83 -30.96 4.26 30.27
N GLY A 84 -30.52 3.18 29.58
CA GLY A 84 -31.38 2.05 29.25
C GLY A 84 -32.25 2.24 28.00
N GLU A 85 -32.22 3.43 27.38
CA GLU A 85 -32.83 3.67 26.08
C GLU A 85 -31.83 3.47 24.95
N SER A 86 -32.23 2.66 23.96
CA SER A 86 -31.43 2.45 22.74
C SER A 86 -31.60 3.69 21.86
N VAL A 87 -30.55 4.49 21.74
CA VAL A 87 -30.46 5.52 20.71
C VAL A 87 -30.06 4.82 19.40
N GLU A 88 -30.89 4.99 18.36
CA GLU A 88 -30.63 4.42 17.02
C GLU A 88 -29.21 4.68 16.59
N GLY A 89 -28.57 3.63 16.02
CA GLY A 89 -27.23 3.73 15.48
C GLY A 89 -27.16 4.85 14.42
N LEU A 90 -26.08 5.61 14.46
CA LEU A 90 -25.88 6.69 13.51
C LEU A 90 -25.43 6.09 12.17
N GLU A 91 -26.18 6.35 11.12
CA GLU A 91 -25.81 6.03 9.74
C GLU A 91 -25.15 7.25 9.09
N GLY A 92 -24.08 7.03 8.35
CA GLY A 92 -23.41 8.13 7.66
C GLY A 92 -22.28 7.67 6.74
N ASN A 93 -21.92 8.54 5.81
CA ASN A 93 -20.77 8.33 4.95
C ASN A 93 -19.51 8.86 5.62
N LEU A 94 -18.43 8.10 5.60
CA LEU A 94 -17.12 8.56 6.03
C LEU A 94 -16.30 8.96 4.81
N LEU A 95 -15.72 10.14 4.87
CA LEU A 95 -14.77 10.65 3.88
C LEU A 95 -13.36 10.49 4.39
N PHE A 96 -12.43 10.17 3.48
CA PHE A 96 -11.00 10.15 3.75
C PHE A 96 -10.29 11.06 2.77
N ALA A 97 -9.22 11.69 3.24
CA ALA A 97 -8.20 12.30 2.41
C ALA A 97 -6.90 11.54 2.61
N LEU A 98 -6.18 11.26 1.55
CA LEU A 98 -4.92 10.52 1.53
C LEU A 98 -3.85 11.37 0.86
N MET A 99 -2.66 11.39 1.46
CA MET A 99 -1.44 11.91 0.86
C MET A 99 -0.35 10.85 1.00
N ALA A 100 0.38 10.59 -0.08
CA ALA A 100 1.47 9.63 -0.09
C ALA A 100 2.68 10.20 -0.85
N PHE A 101 3.87 9.91 -0.32
CA PHE A 101 5.15 10.17 -0.95
C PHE A 101 5.97 8.91 -0.91
N GLU A 102 6.65 8.59 -2.00
CA GLU A 102 7.57 7.46 -2.07
C GLU A 102 8.78 7.87 -2.90
N TYR A 103 9.97 7.73 -2.33
CA TYR A 103 11.24 7.91 -3.01
C TYR A 103 11.96 6.57 -3.10
N GLN A 104 12.40 6.20 -4.28
CA GLN A 104 13.25 5.05 -4.55
C GLN A 104 14.56 5.53 -5.16
N HIS A 105 15.68 5.06 -4.64
CA HIS A 105 17.01 5.36 -5.14
C HIS A 105 17.74 4.08 -5.56
N ALA A 106 18.11 3.98 -6.84
CA ALA A 106 18.91 2.89 -7.34
C ALA A 106 20.38 3.09 -6.95
N ILE A 107 20.88 2.25 -6.04
CA ILE A 107 22.29 2.26 -5.60
C ILE A 107 23.14 1.48 -6.60
N ARG A 108 22.60 0.40 -7.14
CA ARG A 108 23.19 -0.48 -8.15
C ARG A 108 22.10 -0.90 -9.12
N GLU A 109 22.47 -1.45 -10.26
CA GLU A 109 21.51 -1.96 -11.23
C GLU A 109 20.56 -3.03 -10.65
N TRP A 110 21.00 -3.76 -9.62
CA TRP A 110 20.25 -4.82 -8.96
C TRP A 110 19.72 -4.45 -7.58
N LEU A 111 20.02 -3.24 -7.05
CA LEU A 111 19.67 -2.82 -5.70
C LEU A 111 19.12 -1.40 -5.68
N ALA A 112 17.95 -1.22 -5.11
CA ALA A 112 17.43 0.09 -4.72
C ALA A 112 17.03 0.13 -3.25
N VAL A 113 17.12 1.32 -2.65
CA VAL A 113 16.56 1.67 -1.35
C VAL A 113 15.32 2.51 -1.58
N ARG A 114 14.31 2.31 -0.75
CA ARG A 114 13.06 3.05 -0.80
C ARG A 114 12.68 3.60 0.56
N ALA A 115 12.17 4.83 0.57
CA ALA A 115 11.52 5.44 1.71
C ALA A 115 10.14 5.94 1.29
N GLY A 116 9.16 5.77 2.16
CA GLY A 116 7.78 6.20 1.91
C GLY A 116 7.16 6.83 3.14
N LEU A 117 6.25 7.77 2.89
CA LEU A 117 5.39 8.40 3.89
C LEU A 117 3.96 8.37 3.36
N LYS A 118 3.02 7.94 4.19
CA LYS A 118 1.60 7.95 3.89
C LYS A 118 0.85 8.57 5.06
N VAL A 119 -0.04 9.50 4.77
CA VAL A 119 -0.91 10.13 5.75
C VAL A 119 -2.34 10.03 5.25
N MET A 120 -3.24 9.58 6.09
CA MET A 120 -4.66 9.50 5.78
C MET A 120 -5.46 10.10 6.93
N GLY A 121 -6.29 11.09 6.61
CA GLY A 121 -7.23 11.68 7.54
C GLY A 121 -8.65 11.21 7.23
N ARG A 122 -9.38 10.79 8.25
CA ARG A 122 -10.80 10.44 8.15
C ARG A 122 -11.63 11.58 8.75
N LEU A 123 -12.62 12.04 8.01
CA LEU A 123 -13.56 13.08 8.41
C LEU A 123 -14.97 12.56 8.17
N ALA A 124 -15.85 12.73 9.15
CA ALA A 124 -17.28 12.55 8.92
C ALA A 124 -17.84 13.78 8.19
N ASN A 125 -18.70 13.58 7.21
CA ASN A 125 -19.29 14.70 6.47
C ASN A 125 -20.49 15.34 7.18
N GLU A 126 -20.99 14.73 8.25
CA GLU A 126 -22.10 15.21 9.07
C GLU A 126 -21.68 15.36 10.53
N THR A 127 -22.34 16.28 11.25
CA THR A 127 -22.00 16.56 12.66
C THR A 127 -22.24 15.35 13.57
N ARG A 128 -23.32 14.59 13.34
CA ARG A 128 -23.65 13.41 14.16
C ARG A 128 -22.62 12.29 14.06
N PRO A 129 -22.22 11.81 12.84
CA PRO A 129 -21.14 10.83 12.69
C PRO A 129 -19.79 11.34 13.20
N LEU A 130 -19.50 12.65 13.07
CA LEU A 130 -18.27 13.24 13.60
C LEU A 130 -18.20 13.13 15.13
N LEU A 131 -19.30 13.42 15.82
CA LEU A 131 -19.37 13.32 17.28
C LEU A 131 -19.28 11.86 17.76
N ALA A 132 -19.92 10.92 17.03
CA ALA A 132 -19.93 9.51 17.41
C ALA A 132 -18.63 8.78 17.10
N GLN A 133 -18.01 9.04 15.95
CA GLN A 133 -16.87 8.29 15.44
C GLN A 133 -15.54 9.04 15.55
N GLY A 134 -15.59 10.36 15.84
CA GLY A 134 -14.42 11.20 16.00
C GLY A 134 -13.63 11.41 14.69
N VAL A 135 -12.41 11.89 14.84
CA VAL A 135 -11.44 12.10 13.78
C VAL A 135 -10.34 11.04 13.92
N THR A 136 -10.03 10.37 12.84
CA THR A 136 -8.92 9.40 12.80
C THR A 136 -7.84 9.92 11.87
N LEU A 137 -6.61 9.93 12.35
CA LEU A 137 -5.43 10.20 11.55
C LEU A 137 -4.54 8.95 11.53
N TYR A 138 -4.27 8.46 10.34
CA TYR A 138 -3.31 7.39 10.10
C TYR A 138 -2.05 7.95 9.49
N GLY A 139 -0.91 7.63 10.08
CA GLY A 139 0.42 7.93 9.56
C GLY A 139 1.22 6.66 9.37
N GLU A 140 1.92 6.51 8.25
CA GLU A 140 2.82 5.40 7.98
C GLU A 140 4.14 5.92 7.44
N PHE A 141 5.24 5.48 8.03
CA PHE A 141 6.58 5.60 7.49
C PHE A 141 7.07 4.22 7.08
N GLN A 142 7.71 4.15 5.93
CA GLN A 142 8.21 2.92 5.36
C GLN A 142 9.64 3.09 4.89
N LEU A 143 10.47 2.08 5.19
CA LEU A 143 11.82 1.91 4.65
C LEU A 143 11.92 0.52 4.03
N GLY A 144 12.56 0.42 2.86
CA GLY A 144 12.67 -0.86 2.17
C GLY A 144 13.86 -0.96 1.22
N TRP A 145 14.14 -2.17 0.83
CA TRP A 145 15.14 -2.54 -0.16
C TRP A 145 14.48 -3.37 -1.25
N LEU A 146 14.90 -3.14 -2.47
CA LEU A 146 14.47 -3.89 -3.64
C LEU A 146 15.69 -4.50 -4.32
N PHE A 147 15.70 -5.82 -4.48
CA PHE A 147 16.77 -6.59 -5.08
C PHE A 147 16.28 -7.23 -6.37
N ARG A 148 16.84 -6.88 -7.50
CA ARG A 148 16.56 -7.59 -8.76
C ARG A 148 17.18 -8.98 -8.72
N VAL A 149 16.34 -10.01 -8.69
CA VAL A 149 16.75 -11.44 -8.63
C VAL A 149 16.98 -11.99 -10.02
N MET A 150 16.09 -11.65 -10.95
CA MET A 150 16.14 -12.16 -12.32
C MET A 150 15.61 -11.08 -13.28
N GLN A 151 16.24 -10.99 -14.45
CA GLN A 151 15.74 -10.19 -15.56
C GLN A 151 16.02 -10.90 -16.87
N SER A 152 15.02 -10.99 -17.71
CA SER A 152 15.11 -11.44 -19.10
C SER A 152 14.48 -10.36 -20.01
N GLU A 153 14.40 -10.62 -21.29
CA GLU A 153 13.78 -9.72 -22.25
C GLU A 153 12.32 -9.37 -21.88
N ARG A 154 11.56 -10.38 -21.41
CA ARG A 154 10.11 -10.24 -21.12
C ARG A 154 9.75 -10.31 -19.64
N THR A 155 10.69 -10.66 -18.78
CA THR A 155 10.39 -10.92 -17.36
C THR A 155 11.39 -10.22 -16.46
N ILE A 156 10.90 -9.64 -15.39
CA ILE A 156 11.71 -9.19 -14.26
C ILE A 156 11.09 -9.72 -12.97
N VAL A 157 11.95 -10.23 -12.08
CA VAL A 157 11.58 -10.63 -10.72
C VAL A 157 12.51 -9.95 -9.74
N SER A 158 11.95 -9.34 -8.74
CA SER A 158 12.68 -8.67 -7.65
C SER A 158 12.16 -9.13 -6.30
N ALA A 159 13.08 -9.31 -5.35
CA ALA A 159 12.75 -9.50 -3.94
C ALA A 159 12.73 -8.16 -3.21
N SER A 160 11.86 -8.01 -2.24
CA SER A 160 11.81 -6.81 -1.38
C SER A 160 11.92 -7.19 0.09
N LEU A 161 12.61 -6.32 0.87
CA LEU A 161 12.57 -6.30 2.33
C LEU A 161 12.02 -4.95 2.76
N GLU A 162 11.14 -4.92 3.76
CA GLU A 162 10.47 -3.69 4.16
C GLU A 162 10.26 -3.66 5.67
N ILE A 163 10.42 -2.47 6.23
CA ILE A 163 10.03 -2.13 7.60
C ILE A 163 8.99 -1.02 7.49
N ARG A 164 7.87 -1.19 8.15
CA ARG A 164 6.79 -0.21 8.21
C ARG A 164 6.53 0.13 9.66
N ASN A 165 6.50 1.41 9.95
CA ASN A 165 6.06 1.95 11.24
C ASN A 165 4.82 2.78 10.97
N SER A 166 3.69 2.36 11.49
CA SER A 166 2.42 3.07 11.35
C SER A 166 1.89 3.50 12.71
N SER A 167 1.12 4.57 12.73
CA SER A 167 0.38 5.03 13.89
C SER A 167 -1.04 5.39 13.48
N LEU A 168 -1.98 4.85 14.25
CA LEU A 168 -3.38 5.22 14.17
C LEU A 168 -3.69 6.11 15.37
N THR A 169 -4.11 7.33 15.12
CA THR A 169 -4.52 8.29 16.15
C THR A 169 -6.03 8.49 16.04
N ASP A 170 -6.75 8.01 17.02
CA ASP A 170 -8.20 8.15 17.12
C ASP A 170 -8.56 9.20 18.19
N VAL A 171 -9.48 10.09 17.86
CA VAL A 171 -10.05 11.09 18.78
C VAL A 171 -11.49 10.69 19.06
N TYR A 172 -11.76 10.20 20.26
CA TYR A 172 -13.06 9.68 20.69
C TYR A 172 -13.80 10.70 21.54
N LEU A 173 -14.49 11.65 20.93
CA LEU A 173 -15.21 12.70 21.67
C LEU A 173 -16.37 12.12 22.51
N GLN A 174 -17.13 11.17 21.96
CA GLN A 174 -18.24 10.54 22.65
C GLN A 174 -17.78 9.77 23.89
N ARG A 175 -16.78 8.87 23.76
CA ARG A 175 -16.22 8.12 24.89
C ARG A 175 -15.64 9.02 25.97
N PHE A 176 -15.05 10.14 25.56
CA PHE A 176 -14.52 11.13 26.50
C PHE A 176 -15.64 11.78 27.32
N ILE A 177 -16.75 12.18 26.66
CA ILE A 177 -17.91 12.77 27.31
C ILE A 177 -18.60 11.75 28.23
N GLU A 178 -18.83 10.51 27.75
CA GLU A 178 -19.38 9.42 28.55
C GLU A 178 -18.53 9.15 29.81
N GLY A 179 -17.22 9.08 29.65
CA GLY A 179 -16.29 8.88 30.75
C GLY A 179 -16.32 10.02 31.79
N ILE A 180 -16.58 11.27 31.38
CA ILE A 180 -16.78 12.40 32.30
C ILE A 180 -18.10 12.24 33.06
N ILE A 181 -19.18 11.86 32.37
CA ILE A 181 -20.52 11.69 32.99
C ILE A 181 -20.44 10.54 34.00
N ASP A 182 -19.90 9.38 33.64
CA ASP A 182 -19.80 8.20 34.51
C ASP A 182 -18.89 8.40 35.73
N SER A 183 -17.79 9.14 35.56
CA SER A 183 -16.84 9.40 36.65
C SER A 183 -17.15 10.64 37.48
N GLY A 184 -18.14 11.41 37.09
CA GLY A 184 -18.48 12.67 37.74
C GLY A 184 -17.44 13.80 37.57
N GLY A 185 -16.51 13.67 36.65
CA GLY A 185 -15.47 14.64 36.36
C GLY A 185 -14.39 14.15 35.42
N ILE A 186 -13.45 15.04 35.06
CA ILE A 186 -12.30 14.69 34.21
C ILE A 186 -11.31 13.85 35.03
N SER A 187 -11.20 12.56 34.71
CA SER A 187 -10.24 11.64 35.32
C SER A 187 -9.09 11.31 34.37
N ARG A 188 -7.96 10.80 34.92
CA ARG A 188 -6.81 10.35 34.13
C ARG A 188 -7.14 9.15 33.21
N GLY A 189 -8.29 8.49 33.41
CA GLY A 189 -8.76 7.38 32.58
C GLY A 189 -9.54 7.82 31.35
N ASN A 190 -9.98 9.10 31.28
CA ASN A 190 -10.77 9.63 30.17
C ASN A 190 -9.85 10.14 29.09
N HIS A 191 -9.40 9.24 28.20
CA HIS A 191 -8.53 9.61 27.09
C HIS A 191 -9.35 10.10 25.90
N LEU A 192 -9.20 11.38 25.56
CA LEU A 192 -9.74 11.98 24.34
C LEU A 192 -9.02 11.43 23.09
N VAL A 193 -7.72 11.17 23.21
CA VAL A 193 -6.86 10.74 22.10
C VAL A 193 -6.23 9.42 22.44
N GLU A 194 -6.39 8.44 21.56
CA GLU A 194 -5.71 7.15 21.61
C GLU A 194 -4.77 6.99 20.42
N VAL A 195 -3.52 6.64 20.69
CA VAL A 195 -2.52 6.37 19.66
C VAL A 195 -2.15 4.89 19.70
N THR A 196 -2.37 4.21 18.60
CA THR A 196 -2.01 2.81 18.43
C THR A 196 -0.86 2.70 17.42
N PRO A 197 0.38 2.53 17.88
CA PRO A 197 1.51 2.28 17.01
C PRO A 197 1.51 0.82 16.53
N ALA A 198 2.05 0.59 15.35
CA ALA A 198 2.31 -0.74 14.83
C ALA A 198 3.63 -0.75 14.05
N LEU A 199 4.49 -1.70 14.37
CA LEU A 199 5.75 -1.94 13.69
C LEU A 199 5.70 -3.30 12.99
N LEU A 200 5.84 -3.29 11.67
CA LEU A 200 5.84 -4.48 10.82
C LEU A 200 7.18 -4.59 10.10
N GLY A 201 7.72 -5.80 10.04
CA GLY A 201 8.87 -6.14 9.21
C GLY A 201 8.53 -7.31 8.31
N GLY A 202 8.98 -7.27 7.07
CA GLY A 202 8.67 -8.35 6.15
C GLY A 202 9.38 -8.25 4.82
N GLY A 203 8.94 -9.09 3.89
CA GLY A 203 9.49 -9.10 2.55
C GLY A 203 8.52 -9.69 1.56
N GLY A 204 8.92 -9.69 0.31
CA GLY A 204 8.07 -10.21 -0.75
C GLY A 204 8.79 -10.38 -2.07
N LEU A 205 8.04 -10.89 -3.03
CA LEU A 205 8.43 -11.01 -4.41
C LEU A 205 7.56 -10.10 -5.27
N ARG A 206 8.17 -9.47 -6.27
CA ARG A 206 7.53 -8.65 -7.28
C ARG A 206 7.93 -9.14 -8.64
N MET A 207 6.98 -9.22 -9.54
CA MET A 207 7.19 -9.69 -10.89
C MET A 207 6.51 -8.75 -11.89
N ALA A 208 7.14 -8.55 -13.05
CA ALA A 208 6.49 -8.06 -14.25
C ALA A 208 6.81 -8.96 -15.44
N TYR A 209 5.82 -9.16 -16.30
CA TYR A 209 5.93 -9.98 -17.51
C TYR A 209 5.25 -9.27 -18.69
N ALA A 210 5.96 -9.08 -19.79
CA ALA A 210 5.44 -8.52 -21.02
C ALA A 210 4.97 -9.62 -21.96
N PHE A 211 3.66 -9.74 -22.19
CA PHE A 211 3.09 -10.64 -23.19
C PHE A 211 3.37 -10.14 -24.61
N SER A 212 3.23 -8.83 -24.79
CA SER A 212 3.47 -8.09 -26.05
C SER A 212 3.91 -6.66 -25.72
N ASP A 213 4.09 -5.82 -26.72
CA ASP A 213 4.27 -4.38 -26.58
C ASP A 213 3.04 -3.66 -25.99
N LEU A 214 1.84 -4.22 -26.21
CA LEU A 214 0.56 -3.68 -25.72
C LEU A 214 0.19 -4.16 -24.33
N VAL A 215 0.47 -5.43 -23.96
CA VAL A 215 -0.09 -6.09 -22.77
C VAL A 215 1.03 -6.62 -21.88
N GLY A 216 0.94 -6.29 -20.59
CA GLY A 216 1.78 -6.79 -19.52
C GLY A 216 0.99 -7.31 -18.32
N LEU A 217 1.71 -7.98 -17.43
CA LEU A 217 1.23 -8.45 -16.12
C LEU A 217 2.20 -7.98 -15.05
N THR A 218 1.67 -7.43 -13.97
CA THR A 218 2.44 -7.15 -12.74
C THR A 218 1.83 -7.94 -11.59
N ALA A 219 2.66 -8.55 -10.76
CA ALA A 219 2.21 -9.29 -9.59
C ALA A 219 3.15 -9.08 -8.39
N ASN A 220 2.57 -9.09 -7.18
CA ASN A 220 3.28 -8.99 -5.91
C ASN A 220 2.75 -10.01 -4.93
N ALA A 221 3.66 -10.59 -4.13
CA ALA A 221 3.32 -11.39 -2.95
C ALA A 221 4.21 -10.94 -1.80
N ASN A 222 3.61 -10.55 -0.67
CA ASN A 222 4.31 -10.03 0.50
C ASN A 222 3.88 -10.78 1.75
N LEU A 223 4.81 -10.94 2.69
CA LEU A 223 4.59 -11.51 4.01
C LEU A 223 5.24 -10.59 5.06
N PHE A 224 4.47 -10.18 6.04
CA PHE A 224 4.91 -9.30 7.13
C PHE A 224 4.66 -9.95 8.47
N TYR A 225 5.52 -9.64 9.44
CA TYR A 225 5.38 -10.02 10.84
C TYR A 225 5.54 -8.80 11.72
N GLY A 226 4.73 -8.68 12.74
CA GLY A 226 4.86 -7.64 13.76
C GLY A 226 3.56 -7.32 14.47
N GLU A 227 3.54 -6.15 15.10
CA GLU A 227 2.45 -5.72 15.96
C GLU A 227 1.14 -5.63 15.18
N SER A 228 0.14 -6.33 15.68
CA SER A 228 -1.23 -6.12 15.22
C SER A 228 -1.75 -4.79 15.80
N GLY A 229 -2.58 -4.06 15.03
CA GLY A 229 -3.25 -2.87 15.54
C GLY A 229 -4.19 -3.16 16.73
N ASP A 230 -4.43 -4.43 17.04
CA ASP A 230 -5.13 -4.88 18.24
C ASP A 230 -4.13 -5.37 19.28
N ARG A 231 -3.84 -4.54 20.28
CA ARG A 231 -2.89 -4.83 21.36
C ARG A 231 -3.19 -6.14 22.11
N ALA A 232 -4.45 -6.58 22.10
CA ALA A 232 -4.84 -7.83 22.75
C ALA A 232 -4.38 -9.07 21.99
N LYS A 233 -4.03 -8.95 20.70
CA LYS A 233 -3.68 -10.09 19.83
C LYS A 233 -2.17 -10.35 19.72
N GLY A 234 -1.32 -9.42 20.18
CA GLY A 234 0.13 -9.52 20.03
C GLY A 234 0.60 -9.47 18.56
N ASP A 235 1.80 -9.99 18.32
CA ASP A 235 2.39 -10.04 16.99
C ASP A 235 1.73 -11.09 16.11
N THR A 236 1.52 -10.77 14.83
CA THR A 236 0.89 -11.67 13.86
C THR A 236 1.59 -11.63 12.50
N TRP A 237 1.46 -12.71 11.75
CA TRP A 237 1.81 -12.74 10.34
C TRP A 237 0.66 -12.20 9.49
N THR A 238 1.01 -11.42 8.47
CA THR A 238 0.04 -10.89 7.50
C THR A 238 0.58 -11.12 6.11
N TYR A 239 -0.22 -11.73 5.24
CA TYR A 239 0.12 -11.84 3.82
C TYR A 239 -0.68 -10.85 2.97
N MET A 240 -0.15 -10.52 1.79
CA MET A 240 -0.82 -9.73 0.77
C MET A 240 -0.37 -10.20 -0.61
N VAL A 241 -1.32 -10.50 -1.47
CA VAL A 241 -1.09 -10.91 -2.87
C VAL A 241 -1.88 -9.98 -3.78
N MET A 242 -1.23 -9.54 -4.86
CA MET A 242 -1.81 -8.62 -5.84
C MET A 242 -1.40 -9.05 -7.25
N ALA A 243 -2.28 -8.85 -8.21
CA ALA A 243 -1.98 -9.02 -9.62
C ALA A 243 -2.77 -8.01 -10.46
N ALA A 244 -2.18 -7.52 -11.55
CA ALA A 244 -2.81 -6.59 -12.47
C ALA A 244 -2.36 -6.83 -13.90
N LEU A 245 -3.30 -6.69 -14.82
CA LEU A 245 -3.04 -6.57 -16.25
C LEU A 245 -2.80 -5.11 -16.60
N ASP A 246 -1.80 -4.88 -17.42
CA ASP A 246 -1.34 -3.58 -17.89
C ASP A 246 -1.51 -3.49 -19.39
N PHE A 247 -2.07 -2.37 -19.87
CA PHE A 247 -2.32 -2.09 -21.28
C PHE A 247 -1.70 -0.74 -21.64
N ASN A 248 -0.71 -0.71 -22.51
CA ASN A 248 -0.06 0.52 -22.96
C ASN A 248 -0.32 0.79 -24.44
N LEU A 249 -1.26 1.69 -24.74
CA LEU A 249 -1.64 2.02 -26.09
C LEU A 249 -0.53 2.75 -26.84
N PHE A 250 0.28 3.54 -26.15
CA PHE A 250 1.36 4.33 -26.76
C PHE A 250 2.47 3.44 -27.35
N SER A 251 2.80 2.33 -26.69
CA SER A 251 3.78 1.36 -27.20
C SER A 251 3.35 0.74 -28.54
N HIS A 252 2.07 0.70 -28.81
CA HIS A 252 1.49 0.16 -30.05
C HIS A 252 1.15 1.24 -31.10
N GLY A 253 1.66 2.48 -30.93
CA GLY A 253 1.39 3.58 -31.85
C GLY A 253 0.05 4.29 -31.63
N GLY A 254 -0.64 4.00 -30.54
CA GLY A 254 -1.88 4.68 -30.13
C GLY A 254 -1.63 5.98 -29.34
N PRO A 255 -2.68 6.53 -28.73
CA PRO A 255 -2.55 7.70 -27.86
C PRO A 255 -1.65 7.41 -26.66
N PRO A 256 -1.02 8.43 -26.04
CA PRO A 256 -0.12 8.27 -24.91
C PRO A 256 -0.87 7.96 -23.59
N LEU A 257 -1.66 6.91 -23.63
CA LEU A 257 -2.49 6.44 -22.52
C LEU A 257 -2.24 4.98 -22.25
N GLY A 258 -2.29 4.62 -20.97
CA GLY A 258 -2.26 3.25 -20.50
C GLY A 258 -3.34 2.99 -19.46
N PHE A 259 -3.70 1.73 -19.32
CA PHE A 259 -4.72 1.25 -18.40
C PHE A 259 -4.18 0.10 -17.58
N VAL A 260 -4.58 0.05 -16.32
CA VAL A 260 -4.30 -1.09 -15.44
C VAL A 260 -5.61 -1.58 -14.85
N VAL A 261 -5.80 -2.88 -14.76
CA VAL A 261 -6.91 -3.51 -14.02
C VAL A 261 -6.34 -4.63 -13.19
N GLY A 262 -6.65 -4.63 -11.90
CA GLY A 262 -6.09 -5.60 -10.99
C GLY A 262 -6.97 -5.91 -9.78
N ALA A 263 -6.50 -6.88 -9.01
CA ALA A 263 -7.11 -7.27 -7.76
C ALA A 263 -6.03 -7.57 -6.71
N SER A 264 -6.42 -7.45 -5.45
CA SER A 264 -5.59 -7.81 -4.31
C SER A 264 -6.39 -8.58 -3.26
N THR A 265 -5.68 -9.39 -2.50
CA THR A 265 -6.20 -10.05 -1.30
C THR A 265 -5.13 -10.11 -0.23
N GLY A 266 -5.54 -9.98 1.03
CA GLY A 266 -4.63 -10.06 2.16
C GLY A 266 -5.37 -10.38 3.45
N ALA A 267 -4.70 -11.05 4.37
CA ALA A 267 -5.23 -11.40 5.68
C ALA A 267 -4.12 -11.62 6.71
N PRO A 268 -4.41 -11.49 8.02
CA PRO A 268 -3.60 -12.09 9.06
C PRO A 268 -3.61 -13.61 8.92
N VAL A 269 -2.45 -14.26 9.14
CA VAL A 269 -2.30 -15.73 8.97
C VAL A 269 -2.85 -16.50 10.16
N ASP A 270 -2.78 -15.94 11.38
CA ASP A 270 -3.04 -16.64 12.62
C ASP A 270 -4.08 -15.91 13.50
N VAL A 271 -5.32 -15.80 13.05
CA VAL A 271 -6.40 -15.25 13.89
C VAL A 271 -7.53 -16.26 14.04
N PRO A 272 -7.46 -17.19 15.03
CA PRO A 272 -8.55 -18.11 15.30
C PRO A 272 -9.82 -17.34 15.76
N GLY A 273 -10.97 -17.68 15.17
CA GLY A 273 -12.27 -17.17 15.63
C GLY A 273 -12.70 -15.80 15.10
N THR A 274 -11.93 -15.14 14.29
CA THR A 274 -12.44 -14.06 13.45
C THR A 274 -12.92 -14.70 12.15
N GLY A 275 -14.21 -14.62 11.87
CA GLY A 275 -14.73 -15.02 10.56
C GLY A 275 -13.84 -14.52 9.42
N ASP A 276 -14.24 -14.49 8.20
CA ASP A 276 -13.42 -14.08 7.05
C ASP A 276 -12.71 -12.71 7.26
N ALA A 277 -11.50 -12.76 7.88
CA ALA A 277 -10.64 -11.58 8.12
C ALA A 277 -9.92 -11.10 6.85
N THR A 278 -10.28 -11.64 5.70
CA THR A 278 -9.63 -11.35 4.42
C THR A 278 -10.08 -10.01 3.88
N THR A 279 -9.15 -9.10 3.64
CA THR A 279 -9.35 -7.90 2.83
C THR A 279 -9.24 -8.25 1.36
N GLN A 280 -10.10 -7.69 0.53
CA GLN A 280 -10.10 -7.87 -0.91
C GLN A 280 -10.25 -6.52 -1.58
N ALA A 281 -9.60 -6.30 -2.72
CA ALA A 281 -9.80 -5.10 -3.51
C ALA A 281 -9.79 -5.43 -5.00
N ILE A 282 -10.53 -4.63 -5.76
CA ILE A 282 -10.37 -4.48 -7.19
C ILE A 282 -9.94 -3.04 -7.46
N PHE A 283 -9.04 -2.86 -8.40
CA PHE A 283 -8.54 -1.53 -8.73
C PHE A 283 -8.31 -1.38 -10.22
N GLY A 284 -8.29 -0.14 -10.64
CA GLY A 284 -7.98 0.23 -12.01
C GLY A 284 -7.25 1.56 -12.06
N ARG A 285 -6.53 1.79 -13.15
CA ARG A 285 -5.83 3.03 -13.44
C ARG A 285 -6.03 3.46 -14.87
N ILE A 286 -6.09 4.77 -15.06
CA ILE A 286 -5.87 5.43 -16.34
C ILE A 286 -4.66 6.33 -16.15
N GLY A 287 -3.62 6.16 -16.99
CA GLY A 287 -2.36 6.89 -16.85
C GLY A 287 -1.85 7.43 -18.17
N TYR A 288 -1.15 8.56 -18.11
CA TYR A 288 -0.37 9.12 -19.20
C TYR A 288 0.96 8.37 -19.34
N THR A 289 1.25 7.86 -20.53
CA THR A 289 2.44 7.05 -20.84
C THR A 289 3.34 7.67 -21.92
N GLY A 290 3.08 8.92 -22.31
CA GLY A 290 3.81 9.60 -23.39
C GLY A 290 5.16 10.19 -23.00
N SER A 291 5.56 10.11 -21.73
CA SER A 291 6.86 10.60 -21.24
C SER A 291 7.68 9.46 -20.63
N ARG A 292 9.01 9.55 -20.78
CA ARG A 292 9.97 8.67 -20.11
C ARG A 292 10.43 9.22 -18.75
N GLU A 293 10.22 10.51 -18.52
CA GLU A 293 10.67 11.23 -17.33
C GLU A 293 9.60 11.25 -16.25
N PHE A 294 8.33 11.13 -16.63
CA PHE A 294 7.23 11.10 -15.66
C PHE A 294 6.04 10.28 -16.14
N ALA A 295 5.26 9.81 -15.18
CA ALA A 295 3.93 9.26 -15.38
C ALA A 295 2.94 10.02 -14.49
N LEU A 296 1.75 10.28 -15.02
CA LEU A 296 0.62 10.89 -14.31
C LEU A 296 -0.57 9.96 -14.43
N GLY A 297 -1.35 9.77 -13.37
CA GLY A 297 -2.52 8.91 -13.49
C GLY A 297 -3.57 9.12 -12.42
N LEU A 298 -4.72 8.53 -12.70
CA LEU A 298 -5.85 8.40 -11.78
C LEU A 298 -6.04 6.91 -11.48
N ASP A 299 -5.82 6.55 -10.24
CA ASP A 299 -6.12 5.23 -9.70
C ASP A 299 -7.50 5.24 -9.03
N LEU A 300 -8.28 4.20 -9.24
CA LEU A 300 -9.57 3.95 -8.60
C LEU A 300 -9.53 2.59 -7.93
N ALA A 301 -10.08 2.45 -6.73
CA ALA A 301 -10.23 1.17 -6.07
C ALA A 301 -11.56 1.02 -5.36
N TYR A 302 -11.97 -0.23 -5.23
CA TYR A 302 -13.04 -0.68 -4.36
C TYR A 302 -12.50 -1.78 -3.46
N ASP A 303 -12.44 -1.50 -2.17
CA ASP A 303 -11.92 -2.38 -1.13
C ASP A 303 -13.07 -2.96 -0.31
N LEU A 304 -13.01 -4.25 -0.02
CA LEU A 304 -13.86 -4.95 0.95
C LEU A 304 -13.03 -5.30 2.17
N VAL A 305 -13.32 -4.62 3.27
CA VAL A 305 -12.56 -4.75 4.52
C VAL A 305 -13.43 -5.36 5.60
N PRO A 306 -12.96 -6.39 6.33
CA PRO A 306 -13.68 -6.92 7.49
C PRO A 306 -13.74 -5.87 8.58
N VAL A 307 -14.95 -5.64 9.12
CA VAL A 307 -15.17 -4.73 10.24
C VAL A 307 -15.40 -5.53 11.50
N ARG A 308 -14.76 -5.14 12.59
CA ARG A 308 -14.91 -5.79 13.89
C ARG A 308 -16.37 -5.75 14.33
N ASN A 309 -16.92 -6.90 14.72
CA ASN A 309 -18.30 -7.09 15.16
C ASN A 309 -19.38 -6.89 14.09
N ALA A 310 -19.03 -6.79 12.81
CA ALA A 310 -19.97 -6.80 11.71
C ALA A 310 -20.04 -8.19 11.06
N GLU A 311 -21.25 -8.63 10.69
CA GLU A 311 -21.46 -9.89 9.96
C GLU A 311 -21.00 -9.81 8.50
N SER A 312 -20.83 -8.61 7.97
CA SER A 312 -20.48 -8.35 6.57
C SER A 312 -19.25 -7.46 6.46
N LYS A 313 -18.51 -7.61 5.34
CA LYS A 313 -17.40 -6.71 4.98
C LYS A 313 -17.94 -5.34 4.60
N GLN A 314 -17.20 -4.29 4.95
CA GLN A 314 -17.50 -2.92 4.57
C GLN A 314 -16.82 -2.57 3.26
N GLY A 315 -17.57 -1.95 2.34
CA GLY A 315 -17.04 -1.44 1.08
C GLY A 315 -16.41 -0.05 1.24
N PHE A 316 -15.26 0.16 0.58
CA PHE A 316 -14.58 1.46 0.49
C PHE A 316 -14.32 1.77 -0.97
N VAL A 317 -14.65 2.98 -1.40
CA VAL A 317 -14.29 3.50 -2.72
C VAL A 317 -13.19 4.54 -2.54
N SER A 318 -12.15 4.46 -3.34
CA SER A 318 -11.06 5.46 -3.33
C SER A 318 -10.66 5.88 -4.73
N ALA A 319 -10.20 7.13 -4.84
CA ALA A 319 -9.62 7.71 -6.02
C ALA A 319 -8.32 8.42 -5.64
N ILE A 320 -7.23 8.15 -6.38
CA ILE A 320 -5.91 8.73 -6.13
C ILE A 320 -5.37 9.28 -7.44
N ILE A 321 -5.02 10.56 -7.43
CA ILE A 321 -4.23 11.16 -8.51
C ILE A 321 -2.78 11.12 -8.07
N ASP A 322 -1.88 10.59 -8.90
CA ASP A 322 -0.47 10.54 -8.61
C ASP A 322 0.39 11.00 -9.79
N ILE A 323 1.55 11.53 -9.43
CA ILE A 323 2.66 11.80 -10.33
C ILE A 323 3.87 10.99 -9.90
N LEU A 324 4.53 10.35 -10.85
CA LEU A 324 5.76 9.60 -10.67
C LEU A 324 6.83 10.19 -11.60
N LEU A 325 7.90 10.69 -11.01
CA LEU A 325 9.05 11.26 -11.69
C LEU A 325 10.19 10.22 -11.72
N TYR A 326 10.90 10.12 -12.86
CA TYR A 326 12.05 9.24 -13.05
C TYR A 326 13.33 10.07 -13.22
N PHE A 327 14.45 9.58 -12.66
CA PHE A 327 15.75 10.26 -12.67
C PHE A 327 16.86 9.34 -13.19
#